data_0496e9f173a175bf14cf068357acf3de
#
_entry.id   0496e9f173a175bf14cf068357acf3de
#
_cell.length_a   1.000
_cell.length_b   1.000
_cell.length_c   1.000
_cell.angle_alpha   90.00
_cell.angle_beta   90.00
_cell.angle_gamma   90.00
#
_symmetry.space_group_name_H-M   'P 1'
#
loop_
_entity.id
_entity.type
_entity.pdbx_description
1 polymer ?
#
loop_
_entity_poly.entity_id
_entity_poly.type
_entity_poly.pdbx_seq_one_letter_code
_entity_poly.pdbx_strand_id
1 'polypeptide(L)'
;MTAIGVVETLSIPLGVLAGDQMVKTAQVDLVTAQTVCAGKYIVVVSGEGAAVRSSVSAGIESAGSTLVDSLVIPNVDERVVAAMAGACPAEQVEAVGVVETFSLASAISVADISVKAADVDLIEVRLGRGMGGKSYVIITGEVAAVEASVRAAEAGEGLEGLIASSVVIPSPHMDMIRALM
;
A
#
# COMPACT_ATOMS: atom_id res chain seq x y z
N MET A 1 2.19 -16.61 9.21
CA MET A 1 2.62 -15.25 8.82
C MET A 1 2.45 -15.12 7.33
N THR A 2 1.67 -14.19 6.89
CA THR A 2 1.29 -14.04 5.48
C THR A 2 2.19 -12.97 4.84
N ALA A 3 2.85 -13.32 3.73
CA ALA A 3 3.55 -12.35 2.91
C ALA A 3 2.58 -11.73 1.90
N ILE A 4 2.87 -10.50 1.48
CA ILE A 4 2.19 -9.84 0.36
C ILE A 4 3.23 -9.52 -0.74
N GLY A 5 2.81 -9.68 -1.99
CA GLY A 5 3.59 -9.33 -3.17
C GLY A 5 2.82 -8.42 -4.09
N VAL A 6 3.50 -7.43 -4.65
CA VAL A 6 2.89 -6.41 -5.50
C VAL A 6 3.70 -6.25 -6.78
N VAL A 7 3.01 -6.11 -7.91
CA VAL A 7 3.59 -5.68 -9.19
C VAL A 7 2.70 -4.59 -9.77
N GLU A 8 3.30 -3.45 -10.10
CA GLU A 8 2.64 -2.28 -10.70
C GLU A 8 3.22 -2.04 -12.10
N THR A 9 2.37 -1.88 -13.11
CA THR A 9 2.78 -1.70 -14.51
C THR A 9 2.13 -0.48 -15.15
N LEU A 10 2.81 0.12 -16.13
CA LEU A 10 2.27 1.19 -17.01
C LEU A 10 1.36 0.64 -18.12
N SER A 11 1.31 -0.68 -18.31
CA SER A 11 0.54 -1.32 -19.38
C SER A 11 -0.52 -2.25 -18.81
N ILE A 12 -1.78 -1.99 -19.10
CA ILE A 12 -2.89 -2.87 -18.66
C ILE A 12 -2.73 -4.29 -19.24
N PRO A 13 -2.51 -4.50 -20.56
CA PRO A 13 -2.33 -5.84 -21.10
C PRO A 13 -1.16 -6.60 -20.49
N LEU A 14 0.00 -5.94 -20.30
CA LEU A 14 1.16 -6.57 -19.68
C LEU A 14 0.99 -6.76 -18.17
N GLY A 15 0.23 -5.90 -17.51
CA GLY A 15 -0.17 -6.10 -16.11
C GLY A 15 -1.06 -7.33 -15.92
N VAL A 16 -2.02 -7.55 -16.82
CA VAL A 16 -2.86 -8.76 -16.83
C VAL A 16 -2.00 -10.01 -17.09
N LEU A 17 -1.06 -9.94 -18.04
CA LEU A 17 -0.12 -11.03 -18.31
C LEU A 17 0.77 -11.31 -17.08
N ALA A 18 1.32 -10.27 -16.46
CA ALA A 18 2.12 -10.40 -15.25
C ALA A 18 1.32 -11.09 -14.13
N GLY A 19 0.07 -10.68 -13.89
CA GLY A 19 -0.81 -11.31 -12.91
C GLY A 19 -1.07 -12.78 -13.20
N ASP A 20 -1.31 -13.16 -14.46
CA ASP A 20 -1.48 -14.55 -14.87
C ASP A 20 -0.23 -15.39 -14.59
N GLN A 21 0.96 -14.86 -14.90
CA GLN A 21 2.23 -15.53 -14.62
C GLN A 21 2.50 -15.63 -13.10
N MET A 22 2.15 -14.60 -12.34
CA MET A 22 2.29 -14.61 -10.88
C MET A 22 1.54 -15.77 -10.22
N VAL A 23 0.27 -15.94 -10.58
CA VAL A 23 -0.57 -17.00 -9.98
C VAL A 23 -0.30 -18.40 -10.55
N LYS A 24 0.31 -18.50 -11.72
CA LYS A 24 0.73 -19.76 -12.33
C LYS A 24 2.08 -20.28 -11.79
N THR A 25 2.97 -19.37 -11.42
CA THR A 25 4.36 -19.73 -11.02
C THR A 25 4.44 -20.31 -9.61
N ALA A 26 3.59 -19.87 -8.69
CA ALA A 26 3.62 -20.29 -7.30
C ALA A 26 2.21 -20.36 -6.70
N GLN A 27 2.08 -21.14 -5.62
CA GLN A 27 0.82 -21.23 -4.88
C GLN A 27 0.62 -19.98 -4.02
N VAL A 28 -0.07 -18.99 -4.59
CA VAL A 28 -0.42 -17.73 -3.95
C VAL A 28 -1.90 -17.44 -4.15
N ASP A 29 -2.48 -16.64 -3.25
CA ASP A 29 -3.84 -16.14 -3.37
C ASP A 29 -3.83 -14.77 -4.04
N LEU A 30 -4.68 -14.56 -5.04
CA LEU A 30 -4.86 -13.27 -5.70
C LEU A 30 -5.72 -12.35 -4.82
N VAL A 31 -5.10 -11.33 -4.22
CA VAL A 31 -5.79 -10.34 -3.39
C VAL A 31 -6.54 -9.33 -4.27
N THR A 32 -5.87 -8.76 -5.25
CA THR A 32 -6.49 -7.85 -6.23
C THR A 32 -5.69 -7.81 -7.54
N ALA A 33 -6.41 -7.60 -8.66
CA ALA A 33 -5.81 -7.33 -9.96
C ALA A 33 -6.74 -6.34 -10.68
N GLN A 34 -6.30 -5.09 -10.84
CA GLN A 34 -7.19 -4.04 -11.34
C GLN A 34 -6.45 -2.89 -12.01
N THR A 35 -7.21 -2.18 -12.86
CA THR A 35 -6.75 -0.92 -13.44
C THR A 35 -6.74 0.18 -12.38
N VAL A 36 -5.72 1.03 -12.43
CA VAL A 36 -5.57 2.21 -11.59
C VAL A 36 -5.19 3.43 -12.46
N CYS A 37 -5.31 4.64 -11.92
CA CYS A 37 -4.90 5.86 -12.64
C CYS A 37 -3.37 5.90 -12.79
N ALA A 38 -2.90 6.53 -13.74
CA ALA A 38 -3.15 6.99 -15.07
C ALA A 38 -2.85 5.89 -16.11
N GLY A 39 -3.75 4.94 -16.29
CA GLY A 39 -3.55 3.84 -17.24
C GLY A 39 -2.62 2.72 -16.75
N LYS A 40 -2.37 2.64 -15.45
CA LYS A 40 -1.58 1.59 -14.81
C LYS A 40 -2.44 0.35 -14.46
N TYR A 41 -1.75 -0.74 -14.17
CA TYR A 41 -2.35 -1.96 -13.62
C TYR A 41 -1.59 -2.41 -12.40
N ILE A 42 -2.31 -2.84 -11.35
CA ILE A 42 -1.71 -3.41 -10.14
C ILE A 42 -2.16 -4.85 -9.96
N VAL A 43 -1.23 -5.70 -9.55
CA VAL A 43 -1.50 -7.06 -9.09
C VAL A 43 -0.95 -7.21 -7.68
N VAL A 44 -1.79 -7.70 -6.78
CA VAL A 44 -1.42 -7.99 -5.39
C VAL A 44 -1.74 -9.44 -5.09
N VAL A 45 -0.75 -10.15 -4.59
CA VAL A 45 -0.88 -11.56 -4.17
C VAL A 45 -0.47 -11.72 -2.72
N SER A 46 -1.01 -12.76 -2.06
CA SER A 46 -0.62 -13.13 -0.70
C SER A 46 -0.32 -14.63 -0.61
N GLY A 47 0.44 -15.03 0.41
CA GLY A 47 0.78 -16.43 0.62
C GLY A 47 2.02 -16.65 1.48
N GLU A 48 2.64 -17.81 1.32
CA GLU A 48 3.92 -18.15 1.96
C GLU A 48 5.06 -17.33 1.33
N GLY A 49 6.01 -16.86 2.13
CA GLY A 49 7.01 -15.87 1.71
C GLY A 49 7.88 -16.31 0.52
N ALA A 50 8.23 -17.59 0.38
CA ALA A 50 9.00 -18.09 -0.75
C ALA A 50 8.14 -18.12 -2.03
N ALA A 51 6.88 -18.55 -1.91
CA ALA A 51 5.92 -18.57 -3.01
C ALA A 51 5.64 -17.14 -3.52
N VAL A 52 5.42 -16.18 -2.62
CA VAL A 52 5.20 -14.77 -2.97
C VAL A 52 6.42 -14.19 -3.68
N ARG A 53 7.64 -14.43 -3.20
CA ARG A 53 8.87 -13.98 -3.89
C ARG A 53 8.98 -14.54 -5.31
N SER A 54 8.74 -15.84 -5.48
CA SER A 54 8.77 -16.48 -6.80
C SER A 54 7.70 -15.91 -7.74
N SER A 55 6.50 -15.70 -7.21
CA SER A 55 5.37 -15.07 -7.92
C SER A 55 5.72 -13.66 -8.41
N VAL A 56 6.22 -12.80 -7.51
CA VAL A 56 6.60 -11.42 -7.86
C VAL A 56 7.74 -11.40 -8.88
N SER A 57 8.74 -12.29 -8.75
CA SER A 57 9.82 -12.40 -9.75
C SER A 57 9.28 -12.70 -11.15
N ALA A 58 8.35 -13.63 -11.28
CA ALA A 58 7.72 -13.96 -12.56
C ALA A 58 6.88 -12.78 -13.12
N GLY A 59 6.20 -12.05 -12.24
CA GLY A 59 5.47 -10.83 -12.59
C GLY A 59 6.37 -9.72 -13.11
N ILE A 60 7.50 -9.48 -12.45
CA ILE A 60 8.52 -8.49 -12.87
C ILE A 60 9.05 -8.84 -14.27
N GLU A 61 9.43 -10.11 -14.48
CA GLU A 61 9.93 -10.57 -15.79
C GLU A 61 8.89 -10.35 -16.89
N SER A 62 7.63 -10.69 -16.63
CA SER A 62 6.52 -10.53 -17.58
C SER A 62 6.15 -9.08 -17.85
N ALA A 63 6.28 -8.20 -16.86
CA ALA A 63 6.03 -6.76 -16.99
C ALA A 63 7.09 -6.08 -17.86
N GLY A 64 8.34 -6.54 -17.82
CA GLY A 64 9.46 -6.03 -18.60
C GLY A 64 9.64 -4.52 -18.44
N SER A 65 9.78 -3.80 -19.55
CA SER A 65 9.99 -2.34 -19.55
C SER A 65 8.77 -1.52 -19.07
N THR A 66 7.62 -2.14 -18.84
CA THR A 66 6.43 -1.47 -18.32
C THR A 66 6.31 -1.53 -16.81
N LEU A 67 7.23 -2.20 -16.13
CA LEU A 67 7.29 -2.23 -14.67
C LEU A 67 7.45 -0.80 -14.13
N VAL A 68 6.56 -0.43 -13.21
CA VAL A 68 6.63 0.83 -12.45
C VAL A 68 7.32 0.59 -11.12
N ASP A 69 6.82 -0.41 -10.39
CA ASP A 69 7.29 -0.73 -9.04
C ASP A 69 6.93 -2.17 -8.67
N SER A 70 7.63 -2.73 -7.71
CA SER A 70 7.35 -4.06 -7.17
C SER A 70 7.73 -4.14 -5.70
N LEU A 71 7.03 -4.97 -4.94
CA LEU A 71 7.20 -5.07 -3.51
C LEU A 71 6.99 -6.50 -3.03
N VAL A 72 7.76 -6.91 -2.03
CA VAL A 72 7.48 -8.10 -1.21
C VAL A 72 7.61 -7.72 0.26
N ILE A 73 6.52 -7.84 1.02
CA ILE A 73 6.52 -7.70 2.48
C ILE A 73 6.39 -9.11 3.08
N PRO A 74 7.43 -9.64 3.75
CA PRO A 74 7.43 -11.02 4.24
C PRO A 74 6.40 -11.31 5.32
N ASN A 75 6.06 -10.32 6.14
CA ASN A 75 5.14 -10.42 7.26
C ASN A 75 4.29 -9.16 7.30
N VAL A 76 3.34 -9.06 6.37
CA VAL A 76 2.43 -7.90 6.33
C VAL A 76 1.50 -7.91 7.53
N ASP A 77 1.24 -6.75 8.11
CA ASP A 77 0.20 -6.59 9.12
C ASP A 77 -1.18 -6.78 8.47
N GLU A 78 -2.06 -7.54 9.11
CA GLU A 78 -3.39 -7.86 8.55
C GLU A 78 -4.27 -6.62 8.33
N ARG A 79 -4.07 -5.56 9.13
CA ARG A 79 -4.75 -4.28 8.99
C ARG A 79 -4.47 -3.61 7.64
N VAL A 80 -3.27 -3.82 7.07
CA VAL A 80 -2.92 -3.28 5.75
C VAL A 80 -3.82 -3.86 4.66
N VAL A 81 -4.03 -5.17 4.67
CA VAL A 81 -4.88 -5.86 3.68
C VAL A 81 -6.34 -5.40 3.82
N ALA A 82 -6.82 -5.27 5.06
CA ALA A 82 -8.17 -4.76 5.32
C ALA A 82 -8.35 -3.32 4.82
N ALA A 83 -7.40 -2.43 5.12
CA ALA A 83 -7.46 -1.01 4.73
C ALA A 83 -7.34 -0.79 3.21
N MET A 84 -6.71 -1.71 2.48
CA MET A 84 -6.69 -1.70 1.00
C MET A 84 -8.06 -2.05 0.38
N ALA A 85 -8.88 -2.82 1.08
CA ALA A 85 -10.21 -3.21 0.61
C ALA A 85 -11.26 -2.09 0.79
N GLY A 86 -11.03 -1.15 1.71
CA GLY A 86 -11.91 -0.01 1.97
C GLY A 86 -11.52 0.71 3.25
N ALA A 87 -12.15 1.84 3.52
CA ALA A 87 -11.93 2.59 4.76
C ALA A 87 -12.34 1.76 5.97
N CYS A 88 -11.45 1.69 6.97
CA CYS A 88 -11.73 1.06 8.24
C CYS A 88 -12.29 2.11 9.22
N PRO A 89 -13.38 1.81 9.93
CA PRO A 89 -13.89 2.72 10.95
C PRO A 89 -12.88 2.81 12.11
N ALA A 90 -12.56 4.03 12.53
CA ALA A 90 -11.78 4.28 13.73
C ALA A 90 -12.74 4.69 14.87
N GLU A 91 -12.60 4.06 16.04
CA GLU A 91 -13.47 4.34 17.17
C GLU A 91 -13.21 5.71 17.81
N GLN A 92 -11.95 6.13 17.82
CA GLN A 92 -11.52 7.42 18.36
C GLN A 92 -10.44 8.03 17.44
N VAL A 93 -10.57 9.30 17.15
CA VAL A 93 -9.63 10.04 16.29
C VAL A 93 -9.08 11.23 17.07
N GLU A 94 -7.90 11.08 17.66
CA GLU A 94 -7.20 12.17 18.36
C GLU A 94 -6.29 12.94 17.42
N ALA A 95 -5.60 12.23 16.53
CA ALA A 95 -4.79 12.80 15.47
C ALA A 95 -4.99 12.02 14.18
N VAL A 96 -4.73 12.65 13.04
CA VAL A 96 -4.70 12.00 11.72
C VAL A 96 -3.35 12.24 11.07
N GLY A 97 -2.71 11.17 10.62
CA GLY A 97 -1.56 11.20 9.75
C GLY A 97 -1.97 10.87 8.32
N VAL A 98 -1.50 11.65 7.35
CA VAL A 98 -1.70 11.36 5.93
C VAL A 98 -0.34 11.34 5.25
N VAL A 99 -0.05 10.25 4.54
CA VAL A 99 1.18 10.10 3.76
C VAL A 99 0.82 9.80 2.32
N GLU A 100 1.20 10.68 1.40
CA GLU A 100 0.99 10.55 -0.05
C GLU A 100 2.25 10.00 -0.71
N THR A 101 2.11 9.07 -1.65
CA THR A 101 3.22 8.41 -2.35
C THR A 101 3.07 8.47 -3.86
N PHE A 102 4.21 8.35 -4.60
CA PHE A 102 4.23 8.34 -6.05
C PHE A 102 3.90 6.98 -6.68
N SER A 103 3.99 5.87 -5.92
CA SER A 103 3.61 4.54 -6.39
C SER A 103 2.61 3.87 -5.44
N LEU A 104 1.89 2.86 -5.95
CA LEU A 104 0.95 2.08 -5.15
C LEU A 104 1.68 1.14 -4.20
N ALA A 105 2.79 0.55 -4.67
CA ALA A 105 3.63 -0.33 -3.87
C ALA A 105 4.20 0.42 -2.65
N SER A 106 4.67 1.66 -2.84
CA SER A 106 5.17 2.50 -1.73
C SER A 106 4.10 2.79 -0.69
N ALA A 107 2.82 3.01 -1.08
CA ALA A 107 1.74 3.23 -0.12
C ALA A 107 1.50 2.00 0.76
N ILE A 108 1.60 0.80 0.20
CA ILE A 108 1.49 -0.45 0.96
C ILE A 108 2.65 -0.59 1.95
N SER A 109 3.88 -0.25 1.53
CA SER A 109 5.05 -0.21 2.42
C SER A 109 4.86 0.81 3.55
N VAL A 110 4.42 2.03 3.24
CA VAL A 110 4.13 3.08 4.22
C VAL A 110 3.12 2.58 5.25
N ALA A 111 2.03 1.94 4.81
CA ALA A 111 1.01 1.42 5.71
C ALA A 111 1.59 0.37 6.68
N ASP A 112 2.36 -0.59 6.17
CA ASP A 112 2.95 -1.66 6.99
C ASP A 112 4.01 -1.12 7.98
N ILE A 113 4.87 -0.21 7.53
CA ILE A 113 5.84 0.46 8.40
C ILE A 113 5.13 1.26 9.51
N SER A 114 4.08 2.02 9.16
CA SER A 114 3.34 2.85 10.09
C SER A 114 2.75 2.06 11.26
N VAL A 115 2.04 0.97 10.97
CA VAL A 115 1.39 0.14 12.00
C VAL A 115 2.36 -0.70 12.82
N LYS A 116 3.57 -0.94 12.31
CA LYS A 116 4.65 -1.63 13.03
C LYS A 116 5.50 -0.71 13.88
N ALA A 117 5.52 0.59 13.57
CA ALA A 117 6.35 1.58 14.26
C ALA A 117 5.72 2.10 15.55
N ALA A 118 4.40 2.23 15.60
CA ALA A 118 3.69 2.74 16.77
C ALA A 118 2.24 2.20 16.83
N ASP A 119 1.57 2.43 17.94
CA ASP A 119 0.17 2.02 18.15
C ASP A 119 -0.78 2.99 17.43
N VAL A 120 -1.01 2.71 16.16
CA VAL A 120 -1.90 3.47 15.28
C VAL A 120 -2.84 2.54 14.53
N ASP A 121 -4.01 3.05 14.14
CA ASP A 121 -4.95 2.38 13.26
C ASP A 121 -4.84 2.92 11.83
N LEU A 122 -5.08 2.03 10.86
CA LEU A 122 -5.23 2.41 9.45
C LEU A 122 -6.70 2.73 9.17
N ILE A 123 -6.96 3.96 8.72
CA ILE A 123 -8.29 4.34 8.22
C ILE A 123 -8.43 3.88 6.76
N GLU A 124 -7.43 4.15 5.93
CA GLU A 124 -7.47 3.81 4.51
C GLU A 124 -6.07 3.67 3.91
N VAL A 125 -5.93 2.72 2.98
CA VAL A 125 -4.82 2.64 2.02
C VAL A 125 -5.42 2.77 0.62
N ARG A 126 -5.41 3.99 0.08
CA ARG A 126 -6.00 4.27 -1.23
C ARG A 126 -4.99 4.12 -2.34
N LEU A 127 -5.25 3.13 -3.19
CA LEU A 127 -4.36 2.77 -4.30
C LEU A 127 -4.84 3.38 -5.63
N GLY A 128 -4.25 4.51 -6.03
CA GLY A 128 -4.22 5.01 -7.41
C GLY A 128 -5.56 5.31 -8.10
N ARG A 129 -6.67 5.56 -7.40
CA ARG A 129 -7.96 5.88 -8.03
C ARG A 129 -8.23 7.39 -8.00
N GLY A 130 -8.24 8.04 -9.18
CA GLY A 130 -8.56 9.47 -9.30
C GLY A 130 -7.45 10.44 -8.90
N MET A 131 -6.20 9.95 -8.72
CA MET A 131 -5.08 10.72 -8.12
C MET A 131 -3.87 10.85 -9.03
N GLY A 132 -4.03 10.72 -10.35
CA GLY A 132 -2.92 10.86 -11.29
C GLY A 132 -1.79 9.83 -11.13
N GLY A 133 -2.08 8.67 -10.54
CA GLY A 133 -1.11 7.59 -10.30
C GLY A 133 -0.43 7.63 -8.94
N LYS A 134 -0.74 8.61 -8.09
CA LYS A 134 -0.35 8.66 -6.69
C LYS A 134 -1.25 7.78 -5.83
N SER A 135 -0.82 7.54 -4.59
CA SER A 135 -1.57 6.80 -3.57
C SER A 135 -1.42 7.51 -2.24
N TYR A 136 -2.25 7.18 -1.26
CA TYR A 136 -2.08 7.70 0.09
C TYR A 136 -2.51 6.70 1.16
N VAL A 137 -1.98 6.93 2.35
CA VAL A 137 -2.32 6.20 3.58
C VAL A 137 -2.84 7.19 4.59
N ILE A 138 -3.94 6.84 5.27
CA ILE A 138 -4.48 7.58 6.39
C ILE A 138 -4.37 6.71 7.64
N ILE A 139 -3.70 7.24 8.65
CA ILE A 139 -3.54 6.63 9.97
C ILE A 139 -4.15 7.52 11.05
N THR A 140 -4.54 6.92 12.16
CA THR A 140 -5.06 7.63 13.35
C THR A 140 -4.55 6.98 14.63
N GLY A 141 -4.57 7.74 15.70
CA GLY A 141 -4.15 7.33 17.03
C GLY A 141 -3.80 8.53 17.90
N GLU A 142 -3.13 8.28 19.02
CA GLU A 142 -2.57 9.34 19.85
C GLU A 142 -1.55 10.19 19.07
N VAL A 143 -1.48 11.48 19.30
CA VAL A 143 -0.63 12.43 18.55
C VAL A 143 0.81 11.94 18.42
N ALA A 144 1.42 11.53 19.54
CA ALA A 144 2.81 11.08 19.55
C ALA A 144 3.02 9.77 18.74
N ALA A 145 2.03 8.86 18.75
CA ALA A 145 2.06 7.63 17.98
C ALA A 145 1.97 7.92 16.48
N VAL A 146 1.03 8.79 16.08
CA VAL A 146 0.87 9.20 14.67
C VAL A 146 2.14 9.90 14.15
N GLU A 147 2.73 10.82 14.94
CA GLU A 147 4.00 11.45 14.58
C GLU A 147 5.15 10.45 14.43
N ALA A 148 5.24 9.47 15.36
CA ALA A 148 6.27 8.43 15.28
C ALA A 148 6.10 7.55 14.04
N SER A 149 4.85 7.17 13.71
CA SER A 149 4.50 6.39 12.52
C SER A 149 4.84 7.11 11.23
N VAL A 150 4.48 8.39 11.10
CA VAL A 150 4.80 9.20 9.91
C VAL A 150 6.30 9.34 9.73
N ARG A 151 7.05 9.68 10.81
CA ARG A 151 8.52 9.74 10.76
C ARG A 151 9.17 8.39 10.37
N ALA A 152 8.63 7.28 10.88
CA ALA A 152 9.13 5.96 10.52
C ALA A 152 8.89 5.63 9.04
N ALA A 153 7.74 6.01 8.49
CA ALA A 153 7.43 5.86 7.08
C ALA A 153 8.36 6.71 6.20
N GLU A 154 8.61 7.98 6.58
CA GLU A 154 9.54 8.88 5.86
C GLU A 154 10.99 8.37 5.84
N ALA A 155 11.40 7.69 6.89
CA ALA A 155 12.73 7.08 7.03
C ALA A 155 12.78 5.62 6.53
N GLY A 156 11.68 5.10 5.99
CA GLY A 156 11.56 3.70 5.58
C GLY A 156 12.52 3.32 4.45
N GLU A 157 13.22 2.19 4.62
CA GLU A 157 14.13 1.67 3.61
C GLU A 157 13.38 1.39 2.30
N GLY A 158 13.93 1.85 1.19
CA GLY A 158 13.33 1.72 -0.15
C GLY A 158 12.20 2.71 -0.44
N LEU A 159 11.96 3.69 0.43
CA LEU A 159 10.97 4.76 0.23
C LEU A 159 11.60 6.12 -0.14
N GLU A 160 12.92 6.16 -0.32
CA GLU A 160 13.66 7.38 -0.67
C GLU A 160 13.14 7.98 -1.98
N GLY A 161 12.59 9.20 -1.92
CA GLY A 161 12.02 9.90 -3.07
C GLY A 161 10.67 9.36 -3.56
N LEU A 162 10.07 8.37 -2.87
CA LEU A 162 8.75 7.82 -3.21
C LEU A 162 7.61 8.45 -2.41
N ILE A 163 7.91 9.15 -1.33
CA ILE A 163 6.93 9.95 -0.57
C ILE A 163 6.79 11.32 -1.23
N ALA A 164 5.58 11.66 -1.63
CA ALA A 164 5.26 12.94 -2.25
C ALA A 164 5.05 14.04 -1.21
N SER A 165 4.35 13.73 -0.13
CA SER A 165 4.09 14.62 0.99
C SER A 165 3.55 13.85 2.18
N SER A 166 3.68 14.44 3.37
CA SER A 166 3.12 13.92 4.60
C SER A 166 2.61 15.06 5.48
N VAL A 167 1.64 14.77 6.36
CA VAL A 167 1.13 15.71 7.36
C VAL A 167 0.59 14.96 8.57
N VAL A 168 0.78 15.55 9.74
CA VAL A 168 0.09 15.15 10.98
C VAL A 168 -0.83 16.29 11.41
N ILE A 169 -2.08 15.97 11.69
CA ILE A 169 -3.13 16.91 12.10
C ILE A 169 -3.58 16.51 13.51
N PRO A 170 -3.09 17.19 14.57
CA PRO A 170 -3.60 16.99 15.91
C PRO A 170 -5.01 17.55 16.02
N SER A 171 -5.89 16.81 16.71
CA SER A 171 -7.29 17.22 16.96
C SER A 171 -8.03 17.66 15.68
N PRO A 172 -8.14 16.82 14.66
CA PRO A 172 -8.78 17.19 13.40
C PRO A 172 -10.27 17.56 13.61
N HIS A 173 -10.78 18.49 12.80
CA HIS A 173 -12.19 18.88 12.88
C HIS A 173 -13.09 17.69 12.52
N MET A 174 -14.20 17.52 13.25
CA MET A 174 -15.13 16.39 13.07
C MET A 174 -15.67 16.25 11.65
N ASP A 175 -15.90 17.37 10.96
CA ASP A 175 -16.40 17.31 9.57
C ASP A 175 -15.32 16.78 8.61
N MET A 176 -14.03 17.02 8.90
CA MET A 176 -12.92 16.42 8.14
C MET A 176 -12.81 14.92 8.42
N ILE A 177 -12.96 14.48 9.69
CA ILE A 177 -12.98 13.07 10.04
C ILE A 177 -14.08 12.34 9.28
N ARG A 178 -15.31 12.90 9.26
CA ARG A 178 -16.45 12.29 8.52
C ARG A 178 -16.22 12.22 7.01
N ALA A 179 -15.44 13.14 6.45
CA ALA A 179 -15.12 13.13 5.02
C ALA A 179 -14.02 12.11 4.66
N LEU A 180 -13.23 11.66 5.65
CA LEU A 180 -12.16 10.68 5.48
C LEU A 180 -12.64 9.24 5.72
N MET A 181 -13.76 9.05 6.41
CA MET A 181 -14.41 7.76 6.69
C MET A 181 -15.57 7.50 5.71
#